data_bbb9ee3ee395898c22a7f8ab9ac3464a
#
_entry.id   bbb9ee3ee395898c22a7f8ab9ac3464a
#
_cell.length_a   1.000
_cell.length_b   1.000
_cell.length_c   1.000
_cell.angle_alpha   90.00
_cell.angle_beta   90.00
_cell.angle_gamma   90.00
#
_symmetry.space_group_name_H-M   'P 1'
#
loop_
_entity.id
_entity.type
_entity.pdbx_description
1 polymer ?
#
loop_
_entity_poly.entity_id
_entity_poly.type
_entity_poly.pdbx_seq_one_letter_code
_entity_poly.pdbx_strand_id
1 'polypeptide(L)'
;NDLHTFKETCEEARIPVNTYKSNIAWSDFKLNSDGMVPVIVQDYRTDEVLMLAYMNELAFNTTLKLGKMTYWSRSRNELWTKGLTSGHVQYVKALTIDCDNDTILAKVEQVGAACHTGNRTCFFKPLMKKEYDDTNPLHVFQNVYDVITDRKEHPKEGSYTNYLFDKGIDKILKKVGEECTEIVIAAKNPDKEEIKYEISDFLY
;
A
#
# COMPACT_ATOMS: atom_id res chain seq x y z
N ASN A 1 -1.07 5.60 33.01
CA ASN A 1 -1.03 6.72 32.06
C ASN A 1 -1.10 6.16 30.66
N ASP A 2 -2.24 6.36 30.00
CA ASP A 2 -2.48 5.93 28.62
C ASP A 2 -1.76 6.92 27.67
N LEU A 3 -1.07 6.41 26.67
CA LEU A 3 -0.38 7.20 25.64
C LEU A 3 -1.36 8.18 24.93
N HIS A 4 -2.62 7.80 24.79
CA HIS A 4 -3.65 8.66 24.19
C HIS A 4 -3.91 9.89 25.05
N THR A 5 -4.17 9.72 26.35
CA THR A 5 -4.33 10.83 27.31
C THR A 5 -3.09 11.73 27.35
N PHE A 6 -1.90 11.15 27.24
CA PHE A 6 -0.68 11.94 27.15
C PHE A 6 -0.62 12.78 25.88
N LYS A 7 -1.02 12.22 24.73
CA LYS A 7 -1.10 12.97 23.46
C LYS A 7 -2.15 14.10 23.52
N GLU A 8 -3.31 13.86 24.12
CA GLU A 8 -4.32 14.90 24.34
C GLU A 8 -3.77 16.05 25.18
N THR A 9 -3.08 15.74 26.28
CA THR A 9 -2.41 16.75 27.10
C THR A 9 -1.35 17.54 26.32
N CYS A 10 -0.61 16.88 25.43
CA CYS A 10 0.36 17.55 24.55
C CYS A 10 -0.33 18.50 23.57
N GLU A 11 -1.48 18.09 22.97
CA GLU A 11 -2.26 18.97 22.08
C GLU A 11 -2.79 20.20 22.81
N GLU A 12 -3.32 20.04 24.02
CA GLU A 12 -3.77 21.15 24.87
C GLU A 12 -2.62 22.14 25.17
N ALA A 13 -1.41 21.59 25.36
CA ALA A 13 -0.19 22.37 25.55
C ALA A 13 0.40 22.93 24.23
N ARG A 14 -0.28 22.75 23.09
CA ARG A 14 0.17 23.11 21.73
C ARG A 14 1.50 22.45 21.30
N ILE A 15 1.79 21.28 21.83
CA ILE A 15 2.94 20.46 21.42
C ILE A 15 2.45 19.60 20.25
N PRO A 16 3.11 19.66 19.07
CA PRO A 16 2.72 18.86 17.92
C PRO A 16 2.81 17.37 18.23
N VAL A 17 1.70 16.66 18.10
CA VAL A 17 1.61 15.20 18.27
C VAL A 17 0.77 14.61 17.14
N ASN A 18 1.06 13.36 16.81
CA ASN A 18 0.30 12.63 15.81
C ASN A 18 -0.93 11.99 16.47
N THR A 19 -2.08 12.68 16.37
CA THR A 19 -3.39 12.18 16.80
C THR A 19 -4.29 12.01 15.57
N TYR A 20 -5.15 10.98 15.63
CA TYR A 20 -6.13 10.74 14.58
C TYR A 20 -7.48 11.31 15.02
N LYS A 21 -8.00 12.24 14.24
CA LYS A 21 -9.34 12.83 14.46
C LYS A 21 -10.18 12.61 13.20
N SER A 22 -11.44 12.28 13.40
CA SER A 22 -12.40 12.23 12.30
C SER A 22 -12.94 13.62 12.01
N ASN A 23 -13.14 13.95 10.74
CA ASN A 23 -13.78 15.17 10.29
C ASN A 23 -15.32 15.09 10.31
N ILE A 24 -15.87 13.89 10.56
CA ILE A 24 -17.30 13.64 10.61
C ILE A 24 -17.63 12.84 11.87
N ALA A 25 -18.85 13.02 12.39
CA ALA A 25 -19.36 12.27 13.53
C ALA A 25 -19.82 10.86 13.11
N TRP A 26 -19.84 9.92 14.05
CA TRP A 26 -20.38 8.58 13.76
C TRP A 26 -21.84 8.61 13.32
N SER A 27 -22.63 9.56 13.82
CA SER A 27 -24.04 9.77 13.42
C SER A 27 -24.23 10.11 11.95
N ASP A 28 -23.17 10.55 11.25
CA ASP A 28 -23.25 10.92 9.85
C ASP A 28 -23.08 9.71 8.90
N PHE A 29 -22.72 8.54 9.46
CA PHE A 29 -22.61 7.30 8.71
C PHE A 29 -23.98 6.67 8.46
N LYS A 30 -24.18 6.13 7.27
CA LYS A 30 -25.30 5.26 6.96
C LYS A 30 -24.96 3.83 7.34
N LEU A 31 -25.48 3.41 8.47
CA LEU A 31 -25.21 2.09 9.01
C LEU A 31 -26.09 1.01 8.33
N ASN A 32 -25.56 -0.20 8.22
CA ASN A 32 -26.35 -1.36 7.84
C ASN A 32 -27.35 -1.76 8.95
N SER A 33 -28.18 -2.81 8.70
CA SER A 33 -29.15 -3.31 9.66
C SER A 33 -28.58 -3.73 11.01
N ASP A 34 -27.28 -4.03 11.08
CA ASP A 34 -26.58 -4.45 12.29
C ASP A 34 -25.88 -3.26 13.00
N GLY A 35 -26.11 -2.02 12.56
CA GLY A 35 -25.48 -0.84 13.13
C GLY A 35 -23.98 -0.71 12.81
N MET A 36 -23.55 -1.21 11.68
CA MET A 36 -22.15 -1.27 11.28
C MET A 36 -21.95 -0.69 9.88
N VAL A 37 -20.70 -0.30 9.59
CA VAL A 37 -20.23 0.03 8.24
C VAL A 37 -19.20 -0.99 7.78
N PRO A 38 -19.21 -1.40 6.49
CA PRO A 38 -18.13 -2.15 5.89
C PRO A 38 -16.88 -1.28 5.76
N VAL A 39 -15.72 -1.93 5.85
CA VAL A 39 -14.42 -1.29 5.70
C VAL A 39 -13.61 -2.07 4.69
N ILE A 40 -13.34 -1.46 3.56
CA ILE A 40 -12.40 -1.96 2.56
C ILE A 40 -11.00 -1.55 3.01
N VAL A 41 -10.11 -2.53 3.18
CA VAL A 41 -8.75 -2.30 3.66
C VAL A 41 -7.78 -2.45 2.50
N GLN A 42 -6.99 -1.41 2.27
CA GLN A 42 -6.06 -1.28 1.15
C GLN A 42 -4.64 -0.99 1.66
N ASP A 43 -3.64 -1.62 1.08
CA ASP A 43 -2.25 -1.26 1.34
C ASP A 43 -1.96 0.15 0.80
N TYR A 44 -1.34 1.01 1.63
CA TYR A 44 -1.16 2.42 1.28
C TYR A 44 -0.10 2.68 0.20
N ARG A 45 0.79 1.71 -0.05
CA ARG A 45 1.84 1.83 -1.06
C ARG A 45 1.47 1.18 -2.38
N THR A 46 0.85 0.00 -2.30
CA THR A 46 0.58 -0.81 -3.49
C THR A 46 -0.84 -0.65 -4.01
N ASP A 47 -1.72 0.00 -3.25
CA ASP A 47 -3.16 0.09 -3.50
C ASP A 47 -3.85 -1.28 -3.60
N GLU A 48 -3.17 -2.38 -3.20
CA GLU A 48 -3.74 -3.71 -3.15
C GLU A 48 -4.85 -3.78 -2.10
N VAL A 49 -6.00 -4.31 -2.48
CA VAL A 49 -7.09 -4.57 -1.54
C VAL A 49 -6.76 -5.80 -0.70
N LEU A 50 -6.61 -5.62 0.60
CA LEU A 50 -6.14 -6.64 1.53
C LEU A 50 -7.28 -7.49 2.11
N MET A 51 -8.35 -6.84 2.55
CA MET A 51 -9.49 -7.50 3.19
C MET A 51 -10.69 -6.59 3.26
N LEU A 52 -11.84 -7.16 3.63
CA LEU A 52 -13.04 -6.45 4.05
C LEU A 52 -13.38 -6.87 5.49
N ALA A 53 -13.73 -5.91 6.31
CA ALA A 53 -14.21 -6.12 7.68
C ALA A 53 -15.35 -5.14 8.00
N TYR A 54 -15.81 -5.11 9.25
CA TYR A 54 -16.90 -4.24 9.70
C TYR A 54 -16.50 -3.48 10.95
N MET A 55 -17.00 -2.27 11.07
CA MET A 55 -16.87 -1.43 12.26
C MET A 55 -18.26 -1.02 12.77
N ASN A 56 -18.42 -1.04 14.08
CA ASN A 56 -19.40 -0.23 14.81
C ASN A 56 -18.70 1.02 15.37
N GLU A 57 -19.44 1.89 16.03
CA GLU A 57 -18.92 3.12 16.63
C GLU A 57 -17.72 2.87 17.57
N LEU A 58 -17.81 1.83 18.41
CA LEU A 58 -16.73 1.51 19.33
C LEU A 58 -15.44 1.08 18.62
N ALA A 59 -15.56 0.29 17.54
CA ALA A 59 -14.42 -0.13 16.73
C ALA A 59 -13.78 1.06 15.99
N PHE A 60 -14.60 1.96 15.45
CA PHE A 60 -14.15 3.19 14.80
C PHE A 60 -13.39 4.09 15.76
N ASN A 61 -13.96 4.42 16.91
CA ASN A 61 -13.33 5.25 17.91
C ASN A 61 -12.04 4.61 18.47
N THR A 62 -12.03 3.28 18.65
CA THR A 62 -10.83 2.56 19.08
C THR A 62 -9.73 2.61 18.01
N THR A 63 -10.10 2.53 16.73
CA THR A 63 -9.14 2.69 15.62
C THR A 63 -8.48 4.06 15.64
N LEU A 64 -9.26 5.13 15.80
CA LEU A 64 -8.73 6.51 15.91
C LEU A 64 -7.82 6.65 17.14
N LYS A 65 -8.24 6.10 18.27
CA LYS A 65 -7.46 6.14 19.51
C LYS A 65 -6.13 5.43 19.39
N LEU A 66 -6.09 4.23 18.80
CA LEU A 66 -4.89 3.39 18.75
C LEU A 66 -4.00 3.66 17.53
N GLY A 67 -4.54 4.25 16.45
CA GLY A 67 -3.87 4.33 15.15
C GLY A 67 -3.65 2.95 14.52
N LYS A 68 -4.35 1.93 14.99
CA LYS A 68 -4.33 0.54 14.51
C LYS A 68 -5.75 0.12 14.17
N MET A 69 -5.89 -0.57 13.03
CA MET A 69 -7.21 -1.04 12.62
C MET A 69 -7.83 -1.97 13.64
N THR A 70 -8.98 -1.55 14.14
CA THR A 70 -9.81 -2.30 15.08
C THR A 70 -11.18 -2.46 14.46
N TYR A 71 -11.68 -3.67 14.43
CA TYR A 71 -12.92 -4.07 13.78
C TYR A 71 -13.90 -4.64 14.81
N TRP A 72 -15.15 -4.80 14.38
CA TRP A 72 -16.14 -5.59 15.10
C TRP A 72 -16.24 -6.99 14.51
N SER A 73 -15.92 -7.99 15.29
CA SER A 73 -16.09 -9.39 14.90
C SER A 73 -17.55 -9.80 15.05
N ARG A 74 -18.27 -9.94 13.93
CA ARG A 74 -19.70 -10.34 13.93
C ARG A 74 -19.91 -11.73 14.52
N SER A 75 -19.01 -12.68 14.27
CA SER A 75 -19.14 -14.05 14.75
C SER A 75 -18.85 -14.21 16.25
N ARG A 76 -17.95 -13.36 16.80
CA ARG A 76 -17.56 -13.39 18.21
C ARG A 76 -18.27 -12.33 19.05
N ASN A 77 -18.91 -11.36 18.38
CA ASN A 77 -19.57 -10.22 19.00
C ASN A 77 -18.64 -9.41 19.93
N GLU A 78 -17.42 -9.12 19.45
CA GLU A 78 -16.38 -8.43 20.21
C GLU A 78 -15.49 -7.54 19.34
N LEU A 79 -14.79 -6.60 19.97
CA LEU A 79 -13.73 -5.84 19.32
C LEU A 79 -12.57 -6.76 18.92
N TRP A 80 -12.03 -6.48 17.75
CA TRP A 80 -10.88 -7.20 17.23
C TRP A 80 -9.86 -6.23 16.63
N THR A 81 -8.79 -5.93 17.37
CA THR A 81 -7.64 -5.18 16.83
C THR A 81 -6.77 -6.12 16.00
N LYS A 82 -6.60 -5.78 14.74
CA LYS A 82 -5.84 -6.59 13.79
C LYS A 82 -4.39 -6.72 14.22
N GLY A 83 -3.92 -7.97 14.29
CA GLY A 83 -2.53 -8.28 14.62
C GLY A 83 -2.20 -8.28 16.11
N LEU A 84 -3.16 -8.09 17.02
CA LEU A 84 -2.89 -8.07 18.45
C LEU A 84 -2.25 -9.39 18.95
N THR A 85 -2.68 -10.53 18.39
CA THR A 85 -2.14 -11.87 18.72
C THR A 85 -1.09 -12.34 17.75
N SER A 86 -1.28 -12.09 16.44
CA SER A 86 -0.41 -12.62 15.38
C SER A 86 0.81 -11.75 15.06
N GLY A 87 0.85 -10.51 15.55
CA GLY A 87 1.85 -9.51 15.14
C GLY A 87 1.57 -8.87 13.77
N HIS A 88 0.60 -9.37 12.99
CA HIS A 88 0.26 -8.85 11.66
C HIS A 88 -0.64 -7.60 11.77
N VAL A 89 -0.06 -6.52 12.29
CA VAL A 89 -0.76 -5.28 12.60
C VAL A 89 -1.05 -4.48 11.32
N GLN A 90 -2.12 -3.70 11.35
CA GLN A 90 -2.47 -2.71 10.34
C GLN A 90 -2.40 -1.31 10.96
N TYR A 91 -1.37 -0.54 10.61
CA TYR A 91 -1.26 0.84 11.02
C TYR A 91 -2.03 1.75 10.09
N VAL A 92 -2.90 2.59 10.63
CA VAL A 92 -3.73 3.52 9.85
C VAL A 92 -2.86 4.59 9.20
N LYS A 93 -3.04 4.81 7.91
CA LYS A 93 -2.47 5.93 7.16
C LYS A 93 -3.55 6.94 6.75
N ALA A 94 -4.71 6.45 6.31
CA ALA A 94 -5.87 7.28 6.00
C ALA A 94 -7.15 6.47 6.17
N LEU A 95 -8.23 7.16 6.56
CA LEU A 95 -9.60 6.69 6.50
C LEU A 95 -10.40 7.66 5.64
N THR A 96 -11.07 7.16 4.64
CA THR A 96 -11.93 7.93 3.73
C THR A 96 -13.30 7.29 3.70
N ILE A 97 -14.33 8.09 3.73
CA ILE A 97 -15.71 7.64 3.55
C ILE A 97 -16.11 7.81 2.09
N ASP A 98 -16.98 6.96 1.60
CA ASP A 98 -17.51 7.07 0.24
C ASP A 98 -18.57 8.18 0.10
N CYS A 99 -19.11 8.33 -1.09
CA CYS A 99 -19.95 9.50 -1.45
C CYS A 99 -21.31 9.52 -0.75
N ASP A 100 -21.81 8.40 -0.27
CA ASP A 100 -23.10 8.30 0.41
C ASP A 100 -23.00 7.83 1.87
N ASN A 101 -21.79 7.82 2.41
CA ASN A 101 -21.45 7.62 3.82
C ASN A 101 -21.76 6.21 4.35
N ASP A 102 -21.73 5.19 3.50
CA ASP A 102 -22.05 3.82 3.90
C ASP A 102 -20.85 2.86 3.92
N THR A 103 -19.68 3.29 3.42
CA THR A 103 -18.47 2.45 3.30
C THR A 103 -17.21 3.23 3.63
N ILE A 104 -16.31 2.64 4.41
CA ILE A 104 -14.98 3.21 4.71
C ILE A 104 -13.91 2.55 3.82
N LEU A 105 -13.07 3.35 3.17
CA LEU A 105 -11.79 2.93 2.62
C LEU A 105 -10.69 3.25 3.63
N ALA A 106 -10.02 2.21 4.13
CA ALA A 106 -8.89 2.33 5.04
C ALA A 106 -7.58 2.05 4.31
N LYS A 107 -6.73 3.06 4.13
CA LYS A 107 -5.33 2.88 3.69
C LYS A 107 -4.47 2.56 4.90
N VAL A 108 -3.77 1.44 4.86
CA VAL A 108 -3.00 0.93 5.99
C VAL A 108 -1.58 0.51 5.59
N GLU A 109 -0.66 0.60 6.53
CA GLU A 109 0.60 -0.14 6.47
C GLU A 109 0.37 -1.51 7.07
N GLN A 110 0.39 -2.55 6.23
CA GLN A 110 0.20 -3.93 6.63
C GLN A 110 1.52 -4.58 7.02
N VAL A 111 1.64 -5.01 8.25
CA VAL A 111 2.74 -5.86 8.70
C VAL A 111 2.41 -7.33 8.45
N GLY A 112 3.24 -8.02 7.66
CA GLY A 112 3.02 -9.43 7.33
C GLY A 112 1.73 -9.69 6.54
N ALA A 113 1.14 -10.86 6.74
CA ALA A 113 -0.06 -11.32 6.03
C ALA A 113 -1.36 -10.69 6.58
N ALA A 114 -2.22 -10.18 5.71
CA ALA A 114 -3.54 -9.73 6.11
C ALA A 114 -4.48 -10.89 6.41
N CYS A 115 -4.40 -11.97 5.64
CA CYS A 115 -5.24 -13.15 5.80
C CYS A 115 -4.75 -14.05 6.95
N HIS A 116 -5.70 -14.66 7.69
CA HIS A 116 -5.40 -15.65 8.72
C HIS A 116 -4.78 -16.95 8.18
N THR A 117 -4.90 -17.18 6.86
CA THR A 117 -4.28 -18.33 6.18
C THR A 117 -2.81 -18.11 5.81
N GLY A 118 -2.25 -16.93 6.14
CA GLY A 118 -0.87 -16.56 5.79
C GLY A 118 -0.73 -15.87 4.43
N ASN A 119 -1.80 -15.72 3.65
CA ASN A 119 -1.75 -14.98 2.38
C ASN A 119 -1.72 -13.47 2.63
N ARG A 120 -1.04 -12.74 1.73
CA ARG A 120 -0.94 -11.29 1.80
C ARG A 120 -2.31 -10.60 1.82
N THR A 121 -3.22 -11.04 0.96
CA THR A 121 -4.60 -10.56 0.85
C THR A 121 -5.59 -11.68 1.15
N CYS A 122 -6.82 -11.33 1.54
CA CYS A 122 -7.94 -12.28 1.63
C CYS A 122 -8.52 -12.65 0.26
N PHE A 123 -8.21 -11.88 -0.79
CA PHE A 123 -8.76 -12.03 -2.15
C PHE A 123 -7.83 -12.84 -3.07
N PHE A 124 -7.44 -14.04 -2.64
CA PHE A 124 -6.51 -14.91 -3.37
C PHE A 124 -7.17 -16.09 -4.11
N LYS A 125 -8.50 -16.25 -4.00
CA LYS A 125 -9.26 -17.30 -4.68
C LYS A 125 -10.08 -16.70 -5.81
N PRO A 126 -9.71 -16.89 -7.09
CA PRO A 126 -10.51 -16.36 -8.19
C PRO A 126 -11.86 -17.08 -8.27
N LEU A 127 -12.93 -16.32 -8.42
CA LEU A 127 -14.25 -16.85 -8.78
C LEU A 127 -14.36 -17.04 -10.31
N MET A 128 -13.77 -16.12 -11.05
CA MET A 128 -13.70 -16.13 -12.52
C MET A 128 -12.49 -15.31 -12.93
N LYS A 129 -11.73 -15.76 -13.89
CA LYS A 129 -10.65 -14.99 -14.52
C LYS A 129 -10.80 -15.10 -16.03
N LYS A 130 -10.94 -13.95 -16.69
CA LYS A 130 -10.78 -13.83 -18.14
C LYS A 130 -9.30 -13.54 -18.41
N GLU A 131 -8.78 -14.03 -19.51
CA GLU A 131 -7.45 -13.64 -19.96
C GLU A 131 -7.43 -12.12 -20.27
N TYR A 132 -6.51 -11.41 -19.68
CA TYR A 132 -6.29 -9.97 -19.87
C TYR A 132 -4.85 -9.63 -19.46
N ASP A 133 -4.35 -8.54 -19.98
CA ASP A 133 -3.08 -7.97 -19.50
C ASP A 133 -3.29 -7.45 -18.06
N ASP A 134 -2.68 -8.12 -17.10
CA ASP A 134 -2.76 -7.77 -15.67
C ASP A 134 -1.60 -6.88 -15.20
N THR A 135 -0.77 -6.41 -16.14
CA THR A 135 0.28 -5.43 -15.84
C THR A 135 -0.33 -4.13 -15.35
N ASN A 136 0.00 -3.73 -14.14
CA ASN A 136 -0.40 -2.43 -13.62
C ASN A 136 0.66 -1.36 -13.98
N PRO A 137 0.36 -0.44 -14.94
CA PRO A 137 1.33 0.57 -15.36
C PRO A 137 1.85 1.45 -14.20
N LEU A 138 1.06 1.65 -13.15
CA LEU A 138 1.44 2.45 -11.99
C LEU A 138 2.53 1.77 -11.14
N HIS A 139 2.69 0.46 -11.29
CA HIS A 139 3.65 -0.33 -10.51
C HIS A 139 4.91 -0.68 -11.30
N VAL A 140 5.01 -0.34 -12.58
CA VAL A 140 6.13 -0.74 -13.45
C VAL A 140 7.47 -0.29 -12.86
N PHE A 141 7.60 0.96 -12.45
CA PHE A 141 8.84 1.46 -11.85
C PHE A 141 9.20 0.75 -10.54
N GLN A 142 8.21 0.48 -9.69
CA GLN A 142 8.45 -0.26 -8.45
C GLN A 142 8.91 -1.68 -8.75
N ASN A 143 8.27 -2.35 -9.70
CA ASN A 143 8.64 -3.70 -10.11
C ASN A 143 10.07 -3.77 -10.68
N VAL A 144 10.46 -2.80 -11.51
CA VAL A 144 11.84 -2.68 -12.03
C VAL A 144 12.82 -2.46 -10.89
N TYR A 145 12.53 -1.55 -9.97
CA TYR A 145 13.37 -1.29 -8.81
C TYR A 145 13.53 -2.53 -7.92
N ASP A 146 12.46 -3.27 -7.69
CA ASP A 146 12.48 -4.50 -6.90
C ASP A 146 13.35 -5.58 -7.57
N VAL A 147 13.27 -5.72 -8.91
CA VAL A 147 14.14 -6.62 -9.68
C VAL A 147 15.60 -6.21 -9.56
N ILE A 148 15.92 -4.93 -9.69
CA ILE A 148 17.29 -4.42 -9.57
C ILE A 148 17.84 -4.66 -8.16
N THR A 149 17.02 -4.41 -7.13
CA THR A 149 17.38 -4.64 -5.73
C THR A 149 17.62 -6.14 -5.45
N ASP A 150 16.72 -7.00 -5.93
CA ASP A 150 16.91 -8.46 -5.83
C ASP A 150 18.20 -8.92 -6.50
N ARG A 151 18.57 -8.39 -7.67
CA ARG A 151 19.85 -8.73 -8.33
C ARG A 151 21.06 -8.25 -7.56
N LYS A 152 20.94 -7.17 -6.79
CA LYS A 152 22.02 -6.70 -5.92
C LYS A 152 22.20 -7.58 -4.69
N GLU A 153 21.09 -8.01 -4.07
CA GLU A 153 21.09 -8.85 -2.86
C GLU A 153 21.34 -10.32 -3.17
N HIS A 154 20.81 -10.80 -4.30
CA HIS A 154 20.89 -12.19 -4.76
C HIS A 154 21.47 -12.23 -6.20
N PRO A 155 22.80 -12.10 -6.35
CA PRO A 155 23.44 -12.09 -7.67
C PRO A 155 23.13 -13.34 -8.47
N LYS A 156 22.83 -13.14 -9.77
CA LYS A 156 22.53 -14.23 -10.71
C LYS A 156 23.54 -14.25 -11.83
N GLU A 157 24.09 -15.42 -12.12
CA GLU A 157 25.04 -15.61 -13.22
C GLU A 157 24.43 -15.19 -14.56
N GLY A 158 25.18 -14.48 -15.37
CA GLY A 158 24.74 -13.96 -16.67
C GLY A 158 23.83 -12.73 -16.60
N SER A 159 23.55 -12.19 -15.41
CA SER A 159 22.74 -10.98 -15.25
C SER A 159 23.52 -9.73 -15.67
N TYR A 160 22.94 -8.96 -16.60
CA TYR A 160 23.50 -7.65 -17.00
C TYR A 160 23.49 -6.65 -15.83
N THR A 161 22.46 -6.66 -14.98
CA THR A 161 22.40 -5.82 -13.80
C THR A 161 23.54 -6.11 -12.83
N ASN A 162 23.88 -7.39 -12.60
CA ASN A 162 25.02 -7.74 -11.77
C ASN A 162 26.34 -7.30 -12.41
N TYR A 163 26.48 -7.44 -13.71
CA TYR A 163 27.65 -6.91 -14.44
C TYR A 163 27.82 -5.41 -14.21
N LEU A 164 26.74 -4.62 -14.24
CA LEU A 164 26.80 -3.17 -13.97
C LEU A 164 27.22 -2.88 -12.53
N PHE A 165 26.71 -3.62 -11.56
CA PHE A 165 27.14 -3.48 -10.16
C PHE A 165 28.61 -3.81 -9.97
N ASP A 166 29.09 -4.88 -10.59
CA ASP A 166 30.50 -5.31 -10.52
C ASP A 166 31.46 -4.30 -11.16
N LYS A 167 31.04 -3.65 -12.26
CA LYS A 167 31.83 -2.62 -12.92
C LYS A 167 31.75 -1.25 -12.25
N GLY A 168 30.77 -1.04 -11.39
CA GLY A 168 30.62 0.14 -10.56
C GLY A 168 30.06 1.35 -11.29
N ILE A 169 30.04 2.48 -10.55
CA ILE A 169 29.33 3.69 -10.92
C ILE A 169 29.75 4.28 -12.28
N ASP A 170 31.03 4.24 -12.62
CA ASP A 170 31.53 4.80 -13.87
C ASP A 170 30.93 4.07 -15.09
N LYS A 171 30.75 2.75 -15.00
CA LYS A 171 30.11 1.97 -16.06
C LYS A 171 28.61 2.27 -16.15
N ILE A 172 27.96 2.43 -15.02
CA ILE A 172 26.53 2.81 -14.95
C ILE A 172 26.33 4.17 -15.58
N LEU A 173 27.11 5.19 -15.17
CA LEU A 173 27.00 6.54 -15.72
C LEU A 173 27.33 6.60 -17.22
N LYS A 174 28.30 5.79 -17.68
CA LYS A 174 28.57 5.66 -19.11
C LYS A 174 27.35 5.13 -19.86
N LYS A 175 26.67 4.11 -19.32
CA LYS A 175 25.46 3.54 -19.92
C LYS A 175 24.31 4.55 -19.97
N VAL A 176 24.10 5.31 -18.89
CA VAL A 176 23.12 6.42 -18.87
C VAL A 176 23.38 7.41 -20.01
N GLY A 177 24.64 7.78 -20.26
CA GLY A 177 24.99 8.67 -21.37
C GLY A 177 24.74 8.05 -22.74
N GLU A 178 25.01 6.77 -22.93
CA GLU A 178 24.70 6.01 -24.15
C GLU A 178 23.20 6.02 -24.43
N GLU A 179 22.36 5.60 -23.48
CA GLU A 179 20.88 5.52 -23.61
C GLU A 179 20.25 6.91 -23.83
N CYS A 180 20.74 7.94 -23.14
CA CYS A 180 20.30 9.32 -23.42
C CYS A 180 20.54 9.74 -24.89
N THR A 181 21.65 9.31 -25.47
CA THR A 181 21.98 9.63 -26.86
C THR A 181 21.07 8.84 -27.81
N GLU A 182 20.82 7.60 -27.54
CA GLU A 182 19.94 6.71 -28.32
C GLU A 182 18.51 7.22 -28.34
N ILE A 183 17.98 7.71 -27.20
CA ILE A 183 16.66 8.39 -27.13
C ILE A 183 16.62 9.60 -28.07
N VAL A 184 17.68 10.44 -28.10
CA VAL A 184 17.72 11.62 -28.97
C VAL A 184 17.73 11.22 -30.44
N ILE A 185 18.42 10.14 -30.79
CA ILE A 185 18.45 9.61 -32.16
C ILE A 185 17.08 9.04 -32.52
N ALA A 186 16.51 8.18 -31.70
CA ALA A 186 15.21 7.57 -31.91
C ALA A 186 14.10 8.63 -32.05
N ALA A 187 14.17 9.72 -31.29
CA ALA A 187 13.19 10.81 -31.38
C ALA A 187 13.12 11.50 -32.76
N LYS A 188 14.14 11.32 -33.60
CA LYS A 188 14.17 11.86 -34.98
C LYS A 188 13.60 10.88 -36.00
N ASN A 189 13.42 9.62 -35.61
CA ASN A 189 12.90 8.57 -36.46
C ASN A 189 11.35 8.55 -36.41
N PRO A 190 10.66 8.14 -37.47
CA PRO A 190 9.21 8.05 -37.48
C PRO A 190 8.67 6.87 -36.66
N ASP A 191 9.52 5.91 -36.29
CA ASP A 191 9.14 4.74 -35.52
C ASP A 191 8.99 5.08 -34.03
N LYS A 192 7.73 5.05 -33.57
CA LYS A 192 7.42 5.32 -32.15
C LYS A 192 7.80 4.18 -31.20
N GLU A 193 7.99 2.98 -31.71
CA GLU A 193 8.39 1.85 -30.87
C GLU A 193 9.86 1.92 -30.51
N GLU A 194 10.70 2.42 -31.41
CA GLU A 194 12.13 2.64 -31.14
C GLU A 194 12.34 3.59 -29.95
N ILE A 195 11.67 4.74 -29.91
CA ILE A 195 11.80 5.67 -28.79
C ILE A 195 11.29 5.10 -27.46
N LYS A 196 10.24 4.27 -27.48
CA LYS A 196 9.78 3.58 -26.27
C LYS A 196 10.82 2.59 -25.76
N TYR A 197 11.47 1.88 -26.68
CA TYR A 197 12.53 0.93 -26.35
C TYR A 197 13.70 1.63 -25.67
N GLU A 198 14.24 2.68 -26.26
CA GLU A 198 15.38 3.43 -25.71
C GLU A 198 15.04 4.11 -24.38
N ILE A 199 13.82 4.64 -24.22
CA ILE A 199 13.36 5.18 -22.94
C ILE A 199 13.32 4.07 -21.87
N SER A 200 12.89 2.84 -22.22
CA SER A 200 12.84 1.74 -21.29
C SER A 200 14.23 1.31 -20.83
N ASP A 201 15.19 1.26 -21.73
CA ASP A 201 16.59 0.94 -21.42
C ASP A 201 17.25 2.01 -20.54
N PHE A 202 16.93 3.28 -20.77
CA PHE A 202 17.39 4.39 -19.94
C PHE A 202 16.80 4.31 -18.50
N LEU A 203 15.54 3.91 -18.36
CA LEU A 203 14.87 3.84 -17.06
C LEU A 203 15.27 2.61 -16.24
N TYR A 204 15.77 1.56 -16.89
CA TYR A 204 16.30 0.38 -16.26
C TYR A 204 17.69 0.63 -15.68
#